data_49f812ea6a75751a5623d21a61940e6b
#
_entry.id   49f812ea6a75751a5623d21a61940e6b
#
_cell.length_a   1.000
_cell.length_b   1.000
_cell.length_c   1.000
_cell.angle_alpha   90.00
_cell.angle_beta   90.00
_cell.angle_gamma   90.00
#
_symmetry.space_group_name_H-M   'P 1'
#
loop_
_entity.id
_entity.type
_entity.pdbx_description
1 polymer ?
#
loop_
_entity_poly.entity_id
_entity_poly.type
_entity_poly.pdbx_seq_one_letter_code
_entity_poly.pdbx_strand_id
1 'polypeptide(L)'
;MSFTILLLSLEADPSWPEKIRQAVPGAIAKIFADPKDALADIETADAAYGTVPPELFARAKKLRWICASRAGLGGAYFYDALVKSDVVVTGMHGSYNEHLSTHAVAFLLAFARRFEHYLPQKRWERGPGMIHLPGQTVLIVGVGSAGQ
;
A
#
# COMPACT_ATOMS: atom_id res chain seq x y z
N MET A 1 -5.59 -17.81 -24.25
CA MET A 1 -6.40 -16.61 -23.91
C MET A 1 -5.45 -15.54 -23.41
N SER A 2 -5.52 -14.32 -23.95
CA SER A 2 -4.70 -13.23 -23.47
C SER A 2 -5.33 -12.66 -22.18
N PHE A 3 -4.54 -12.50 -21.12
CA PHE A 3 -4.93 -11.85 -19.87
C PHE A 3 -4.44 -10.41 -19.86
N THR A 4 -5.33 -9.45 -19.65
CA THR A 4 -4.98 -8.03 -19.66
C THR A 4 -5.06 -7.45 -18.24
N ILE A 5 -3.97 -6.83 -17.79
CA ILE A 5 -3.89 -6.11 -16.52
C ILE A 5 -3.53 -4.63 -16.75
N LEU A 6 -4.26 -3.74 -16.09
CA LEU A 6 -3.97 -2.31 -16.09
C LEU A 6 -3.29 -1.92 -14.76
N LEU A 7 -2.18 -1.23 -14.85
CA LEU A 7 -1.41 -0.75 -13.71
C LEU A 7 -1.76 0.73 -13.51
N LEU A 8 -2.74 0.97 -12.62
CA LEU A 8 -3.35 2.28 -12.35
C LEU A 8 -2.72 2.91 -11.10
N SER A 9 -1.43 3.18 -11.16
CA SER A 9 -0.69 3.75 -10.03
C SER A 9 0.49 4.56 -10.52
N LEU A 10 0.67 5.76 -9.96
CA LEU A 10 1.88 6.57 -10.15
C LEU A 10 3.15 5.89 -9.65
N GLU A 11 3.01 4.92 -8.73
CA GLU A 11 4.12 4.14 -8.16
C GLU A 11 4.46 2.89 -8.97
N ALA A 12 3.73 2.62 -10.07
CA ALA A 12 4.01 1.48 -10.91
C ALA A 12 5.37 1.66 -11.63
N ASP A 13 6.29 0.74 -11.37
CA ASP A 13 7.61 0.76 -12.01
C ASP A 13 7.47 0.50 -13.52
N PRO A 14 8.08 1.32 -14.39
CA PRO A 14 8.03 1.14 -15.84
C PRO A 14 8.49 -0.23 -16.33
N SER A 15 9.27 -0.96 -15.56
CA SER A 15 9.73 -2.32 -15.90
C SER A 15 8.66 -3.41 -15.65
N TRP A 16 7.60 -3.11 -14.91
CA TRP A 16 6.60 -4.12 -14.53
C TRP A 16 5.88 -4.77 -15.71
N PRO A 17 5.48 -4.07 -16.78
CA PRO A 17 4.86 -4.72 -17.93
C PRO A 17 5.74 -5.80 -18.54
N GLU A 18 7.04 -5.55 -18.64
CA GLU A 18 7.99 -6.54 -19.17
C GLU A 18 8.15 -7.73 -18.23
N LYS A 19 8.30 -7.48 -16.92
CA LYS A 19 8.38 -8.54 -15.90
C LYS A 19 7.12 -9.41 -15.88
N ILE A 20 5.94 -8.80 -16.04
CA ILE A 20 4.67 -9.52 -16.09
C ILE A 20 4.61 -10.40 -17.34
N ARG A 21 5.01 -9.90 -18.51
CA ARG A 21 5.06 -10.69 -19.75
C ARG A 21 6.02 -11.87 -19.67
N GLN A 22 7.16 -11.68 -19.01
CA GLN A 22 8.13 -12.76 -18.80
C GLN A 22 7.60 -13.83 -17.82
N ALA A 23 6.92 -13.40 -16.75
CA ALA A 23 6.36 -14.32 -15.76
C ALA A 23 5.10 -15.04 -16.25
N VAL A 24 4.29 -14.38 -17.09
CA VAL A 24 3.02 -14.92 -17.60
C VAL A 24 2.97 -14.72 -19.12
N PRO A 25 3.41 -15.72 -19.89
CA PRO A 25 3.39 -15.65 -21.35
C PRO A 25 1.99 -15.36 -21.90
N GLY A 26 1.88 -14.37 -22.78
CA GLY A 26 0.62 -13.92 -23.36
C GLY A 26 -0.16 -12.89 -22.50
N ALA A 27 0.35 -12.50 -21.33
CA ALA A 27 -0.22 -11.39 -20.57
C ALA A 27 0.07 -10.05 -21.26
N ILE A 28 -0.91 -9.15 -21.22
CA ILE A 28 -0.81 -7.77 -21.68
C ILE A 28 -0.88 -6.89 -20.43
N ALA A 29 0.19 -6.13 -20.15
CA ALA A 29 0.22 -5.18 -19.05
C ALA A 29 0.42 -3.76 -19.59
N LYS A 30 -0.39 -2.81 -19.12
CA LYS A 30 -0.33 -1.39 -19.52
C LYS A 30 -0.29 -0.53 -18.26
N ILE A 31 0.57 0.50 -18.26
CA ILE A 31 0.67 1.48 -17.16
C ILE A 31 -0.08 2.75 -17.56
N PHE A 32 -0.83 3.29 -16.61
CA PHE A 32 -1.51 4.58 -16.69
C PHE A 32 -1.21 5.39 -15.45
N ALA A 33 -0.66 6.58 -15.62
CA ALA A 33 -0.38 7.51 -14.54
C ALA A 33 -1.69 8.10 -13.97
N ASP A 34 -2.63 8.44 -14.85
CA ASP A 34 -3.99 8.84 -14.48
C ASP A 34 -4.97 7.72 -14.86
N PRO A 35 -5.80 7.22 -13.94
CA PRO A 35 -6.85 6.25 -14.25
C PRO A 35 -7.80 6.68 -15.37
N LYS A 36 -7.98 7.98 -15.61
CA LYS A 36 -8.81 8.50 -16.69
C LYS A 36 -8.31 8.16 -18.09
N ASP A 37 -6.99 7.97 -18.23
CA ASP A 37 -6.38 7.60 -19.50
C ASP A 37 -6.67 6.13 -19.88
N ALA A 38 -7.12 5.34 -18.91
CA ALA A 38 -7.44 3.93 -19.08
C ALA A 38 -8.89 3.64 -19.52
N LEU A 39 -9.70 4.67 -19.81
CA LEU A 39 -11.14 4.54 -20.11
C LEU A 39 -11.47 3.62 -21.29
N ALA A 40 -10.60 3.55 -22.28
CA ALA A 40 -10.79 2.65 -23.43
C ALA A 40 -10.32 1.22 -23.10
N ASP A 41 -9.24 1.10 -22.35
CA ASP A 41 -8.60 -0.19 -22.05
C ASP A 41 -9.33 -1.00 -20.98
N ILE A 42 -9.99 -0.33 -20.02
CA ILE A 42 -10.71 -0.99 -18.92
C ILE A 42 -11.87 -1.87 -19.39
N GLU A 43 -12.47 -1.56 -20.54
CA GLU A 43 -13.58 -2.33 -21.07
C GLU A 43 -13.20 -3.80 -21.35
N THR A 44 -11.95 -4.05 -21.66
CA THR A 44 -11.43 -5.38 -22.03
C THR A 44 -10.45 -5.94 -21.00
N ALA A 45 -10.15 -5.20 -19.94
CA ALA A 45 -9.22 -5.61 -18.91
C ALA A 45 -9.80 -6.72 -18.00
N ASP A 46 -9.00 -7.72 -17.69
CA ASP A 46 -9.33 -8.80 -16.75
C ASP A 46 -8.98 -8.43 -15.31
N ALA A 47 -7.93 -7.61 -15.13
CA ALA A 47 -7.46 -7.17 -13.82
C ALA A 47 -6.98 -5.72 -13.83
N ALA A 48 -6.93 -5.14 -12.63
CA ALA A 48 -6.32 -3.84 -12.39
C ALA A 48 -5.47 -3.87 -11.11
N TYR A 49 -4.34 -3.18 -11.13
CA TYR A 49 -3.54 -2.88 -9.95
C TYR A 49 -3.71 -1.40 -9.59
N GLY A 50 -3.94 -1.09 -8.32
CA GLY A 50 -4.12 0.27 -7.84
C GLY A 50 -5.57 0.61 -7.51
N THR A 51 -5.99 1.83 -7.80
CA THR A 51 -7.35 2.30 -7.53
C THR A 51 -8.15 2.39 -8.82
N VAL A 52 -9.30 1.75 -8.84
CA VAL A 52 -10.28 1.83 -9.95
C VAL A 52 -11.42 2.75 -9.49
N PRO A 53 -11.49 4.00 -9.94
CA PRO A 53 -12.55 4.91 -9.53
C PRO A 53 -13.91 4.52 -10.14
N PRO A 54 -15.06 4.99 -9.57
CA PRO A 54 -16.39 4.59 -10.00
C PRO A 54 -16.67 4.80 -11.48
N GLU A 55 -16.19 5.89 -12.06
CA GLU A 55 -16.38 6.20 -13.48
C GLU A 55 -15.63 5.26 -14.40
N LEU A 56 -14.45 4.78 -13.98
CA LEU A 56 -13.68 3.78 -14.72
C LEU A 56 -14.31 2.40 -14.56
N PHE A 57 -14.72 2.06 -13.33
CA PHE A 57 -15.37 0.79 -13.03
C PHE A 57 -16.69 0.61 -13.81
N ALA A 58 -17.46 1.67 -13.99
CA ALA A 58 -18.72 1.62 -14.75
C ALA A 58 -18.54 1.20 -16.22
N ARG A 59 -17.32 1.32 -16.76
CA ARG A 59 -16.97 0.85 -18.13
C ARG A 59 -16.36 -0.54 -18.16
N ALA A 60 -15.97 -1.08 -17.01
CA ALA A 60 -15.34 -2.38 -16.92
C ALA A 60 -16.34 -3.52 -17.24
N LYS A 61 -16.11 -4.23 -18.34
CA LYS A 61 -17.01 -5.32 -18.80
C LYS A 61 -16.49 -6.72 -18.44
N LYS A 62 -15.17 -6.85 -18.23
CA LYS A 62 -14.50 -8.13 -18.01
C LYS A 62 -13.66 -8.16 -16.74
N LEU A 63 -13.65 -7.07 -15.97
CA LEU A 63 -12.83 -6.96 -14.78
C LEU A 63 -13.27 -7.99 -13.74
N ARG A 64 -12.33 -8.82 -13.30
CA ARG A 64 -12.57 -9.88 -12.31
C ARG A 64 -11.73 -9.71 -11.06
N TRP A 65 -10.64 -8.95 -11.14
CA TRP A 65 -9.71 -8.79 -10.03
C TRP A 65 -9.15 -7.37 -9.95
N ILE A 66 -9.15 -6.82 -8.75
CA ILE A 66 -8.45 -5.59 -8.41
C ILE A 66 -7.44 -5.89 -7.29
N CYS A 67 -6.16 -5.67 -7.55
CA CYS A 67 -5.12 -5.70 -6.56
C CYS A 67 -4.86 -4.26 -6.08
N ALA A 68 -5.37 -3.92 -4.91
CA ALA A 68 -5.13 -2.60 -4.33
C ALA A 68 -3.69 -2.43 -3.89
N SER A 69 -3.07 -1.28 -4.18
CA SER A 69 -1.68 -0.97 -3.84
C SER A 69 -1.45 -0.65 -2.35
N ARG A 70 -2.45 -0.84 -1.49
CA ARG A 70 -2.43 -0.49 -0.07
C ARG A 70 -2.82 -1.67 0.81
N ALA A 71 -2.29 -1.70 2.02
CA ALA A 71 -2.65 -2.68 3.03
C ALA A 71 -4.01 -2.34 3.69
N GLY A 72 -4.26 -1.07 4.01
CA GLY A 72 -5.50 -0.58 4.59
C GLY A 72 -6.41 0.03 3.52
N LEU A 73 -7.57 -0.60 3.27
CA LEU A 73 -8.58 -0.08 2.35
C LEU A 73 -9.69 0.57 3.19
N GLY A 74 -9.76 1.90 3.15
CA GLY A 74 -10.82 2.65 3.82
C GLY A 74 -12.16 2.60 3.08
N GLY A 75 -13.24 3.04 3.75
CA GLY A 75 -14.59 3.01 3.18
C GLY A 75 -14.74 3.72 1.83
N ALA A 76 -13.94 4.75 1.58
CA ALA A 76 -13.91 5.43 0.28
C ALA A 76 -13.40 4.59 -0.90
N TYR A 77 -12.69 3.49 -0.62
CA TYR A 77 -12.26 2.54 -1.65
C TYR A 77 -13.42 1.65 -2.12
N PHE A 78 -14.32 1.32 -1.18
CA PHE A 78 -15.46 0.42 -1.42
C PHE A 78 -16.73 1.23 -1.69
N TYR A 79 -16.94 1.62 -2.93
CA TYR A 79 -18.20 2.23 -3.37
C TYR A 79 -19.24 1.15 -3.74
N ASP A 80 -20.51 1.53 -3.70
CA ASP A 80 -21.66 0.62 -3.85
C ASP A 80 -21.58 -0.33 -5.04
N ALA A 81 -21.18 0.16 -6.21
CA ALA A 81 -21.11 -0.65 -7.42
C ALA A 81 -20.03 -1.74 -7.31
N LEU A 82 -18.88 -1.43 -6.69
CA LEU A 82 -17.81 -2.40 -6.46
C LEU A 82 -18.23 -3.46 -5.44
N VAL A 83 -18.86 -3.02 -4.31
CA VAL A 83 -19.31 -3.93 -3.24
C VAL A 83 -20.38 -4.91 -3.73
N LYS A 84 -21.23 -4.49 -4.66
CA LYS A 84 -22.31 -5.32 -5.24
C LYS A 84 -21.85 -6.17 -6.42
N SER A 85 -20.60 -6.08 -6.82
CA SER A 85 -20.04 -6.84 -7.95
C SER A 85 -19.38 -8.14 -7.50
N ASP A 86 -19.13 -9.04 -8.46
CA ASP A 86 -18.36 -10.27 -8.26
C ASP A 86 -16.84 -10.05 -8.40
N VAL A 87 -16.37 -8.81 -8.49
CA VAL A 87 -14.95 -8.49 -8.64
C VAL A 87 -14.22 -8.77 -7.33
N VAL A 88 -13.21 -9.63 -7.39
CA VAL A 88 -12.36 -9.92 -6.24
C VAL A 88 -11.42 -8.74 -5.98
N VAL A 89 -11.39 -8.26 -4.75
CA VAL A 89 -10.46 -7.22 -4.31
C VAL A 89 -9.46 -7.81 -3.33
N THR A 90 -8.17 -7.68 -3.64
CA THR A 90 -7.07 -8.04 -2.74
C THR A 90 -6.28 -6.82 -2.35
N GLY A 91 -5.68 -6.82 -1.15
CA GLY A 91 -4.83 -5.74 -0.64
C GLY A 91 -3.43 -6.25 -0.31
N MET A 92 -2.52 -5.33 -0.02
CA MET A 92 -1.11 -5.60 0.30
C MET A 92 -0.92 -5.93 1.79
N HIS A 93 -1.79 -6.78 2.35
CA HIS A 93 -1.69 -7.19 3.76
C HIS A 93 -0.40 -7.97 4.00
N GLY A 94 0.28 -7.65 5.10
CA GLY A 94 1.53 -8.31 5.49
C GLY A 94 2.80 -7.72 4.88
N SER A 95 2.71 -6.99 3.77
CA SER A 95 3.89 -6.48 3.04
C SER A 95 4.72 -5.44 3.80
N TYR A 96 4.13 -4.78 4.79
CA TYR A 96 4.76 -3.68 5.55
C TYR A 96 4.97 -3.99 7.02
N ASN A 97 4.73 -5.22 7.48
CA ASN A 97 4.76 -5.56 8.91
C ASN A 97 6.12 -5.30 9.53
N GLU A 98 7.19 -5.78 8.92
CA GLU A 98 8.56 -5.59 9.41
C GLU A 98 8.95 -4.10 9.43
N HIS A 99 8.55 -3.34 8.42
CA HIS A 99 8.80 -1.90 8.38
C HIS A 99 8.06 -1.16 9.49
N LEU A 100 6.79 -1.48 9.72
CA LEU A 100 5.97 -0.85 10.75
C LEU A 100 6.46 -1.17 12.15
N SER A 101 6.77 -2.44 12.45
CA SER A 101 7.27 -2.86 13.75
C SER A 101 8.64 -2.25 14.05
N THR A 102 9.57 -2.29 13.09
CA THR A 102 10.89 -1.67 13.20
C THR A 102 10.77 -0.16 13.43
N HIS A 103 9.85 0.51 12.71
CA HIS A 103 9.62 1.94 12.86
C HIS A 103 9.07 2.30 14.25
N ALA A 104 8.12 1.50 14.76
CA ALA A 104 7.58 1.67 16.11
C ALA A 104 8.67 1.53 17.18
N VAL A 105 9.54 0.51 17.08
CA VAL A 105 10.67 0.31 17.99
C VAL A 105 11.67 1.47 17.88
N ALA A 106 11.97 1.95 16.66
CA ALA A 106 12.86 3.08 16.45
C ALA A 106 12.35 4.35 17.15
N PHE A 107 11.05 4.65 17.05
CA PHE A 107 10.46 5.78 17.79
C PHE A 107 10.51 5.59 19.29
N LEU A 108 10.20 4.40 19.80
CA LEU A 108 10.27 4.09 21.22
C LEU A 108 11.69 4.37 21.77
N LEU A 109 12.71 3.90 21.07
CA LEU A 109 14.11 4.15 21.42
C LEU A 109 14.47 5.63 21.30
N ALA A 110 14.05 6.30 20.23
CA ALA A 110 14.31 7.72 20.03
C ALA A 110 13.73 8.58 21.17
N PHE A 111 12.49 8.34 21.57
CA PHE A 111 11.87 9.04 22.69
C PHE A 111 12.51 8.69 24.02
N ALA A 112 12.86 7.43 24.26
CA ALA A 112 13.56 7.04 25.48
C ALA A 112 14.93 7.73 25.60
N ARG A 113 15.62 7.95 24.49
CA ARG A 113 16.93 8.63 24.44
C ARG A 113 16.82 10.15 24.25
N ARG A 114 15.62 10.72 24.22
CA ARG A 114 15.38 12.16 24.07
C ARG A 114 15.97 12.74 22.80
N PHE A 115 15.87 12.02 21.67
CA PHE A 115 16.41 12.48 20.41
C PHE A 115 15.76 13.78 19.92
N GLU A 116 14.47 13.97 20.23
CA GLU A 116 13.73 15.19 19.96
C GLU A 116 14.37 16.43 20.61
N HIS A 117 15.05 16.24 21.73
CA HIS A 117 15.73 17.31 22.46
C HIS A 117 17.20 17.45 22.05
N TYR A 118 17.93 16.34 21.95
CA TYR A 118 19.37 16.37 21.77
C TYR A 118 19.82 16.54 20.32
N LEU A 119 19.11 16.00 19.32
CA LEU A 119 19.51 16.11 17.92
C LEU A 119 19.58 17.57 17.38
N PRO A 120 18.66 18.49 17.74
CA PRO A 120 18.72 19.86 17.26
C PRO A 120 19.78 20.72 17.96
N GLN A 121 20.43 20.25 19.04
CA GLN A 121 21.41 21.04 19.78
C GLN A 121 22.64 21.36 18.91
N LYS A 122 23.06 22.63 18.95
CA LYS A 122 24.27 23.12 18.24
C LYS A 122 25.50 23.16 19.13
N ARG A 123 25.34 23.03 20.44
CA ARG A 123 26.38 22.98 21.45
C ARG A 123 25.92 22.03 22.56
N TRP A 124 26.88 21.53 23.34
CA TRP A 124 26.56 20.65 24.44
C TRP A 124 25.82 21.43 25.54
N GLU A 125 24.61 20.99 25.84
CA GLU A 125 23.80 21.48 26.94
C GLU A 125 23.13 20.29 27.66
N ARG A 126 23.10 20.35 28.97
CA ARG A 126 22.43 19.29 29.74
C ARG A 126 20.91 19.43 29.60
N GLY A 127 20.29 18.42 29.04
CA GLY A 127 18.84 18.37 28.83
C GLY A 127 18.13 17.47 29.86
N PRO A 128 16.86 17.11 29.57
CA PRO A 128 16.06 16.22 30.39
C PRO A 128 16.70 14.82 30.50
N GLY A 129 16.45 14.15 31.61
CA GLY A 129 16.93 12.78 31.80
C GLY A 129 16.36 11.81 30.77
N MET A 130 17.17 10.86 30.33
CA MET A 130 16.75 9.77 29.46
C MET A 130 15.88 8.75 30.24
N ILE A 131 14.98 8.08 29.53
CA ILE A 131 14.19 7.01 30.12
C ILE A 131 15.04 5.73 30.13
N HIS A 132 15.21 5.13 31.29
CA HIS A 132 15.84 3.81 31.44
C HIS A 132 14.81 2.74 31.07
N LEU A 133 15.01 2.00 30.00
CA LEU A 133 14.03 1.06 29.46
C LEU A 133 13.85 -0.22 30.27
N PRO A 134 14.90 -0.82 30.89
CA PRO A 134 14.71 -1.97 31.74
C PRO A 134 13.65 -1.73 32.84
N GLY A 135 12.69 -2.64 32.95
CA GLY A 135 11.57 -2.52 33.88
C GLY A 135 10.41 -1.62 33.42
N GLN A 136 10.48 -0.99 32.26
CA GLN A 136 9.37 -0.24 31.69
C GLN A 136 8.34 -1.17 31.04
N THR A 137 7.10 -0.72 31.00
CA THR A 137 6.00 -1.46 30.36
C THR A 137 5.63 -0.76 29.07
N VAL A 138 5.52 -1.53 27.98
CA VAL A 138 4.99 -1.07 26.69
C VAL A 138 3.60 -1.67 26.50
N LEU A 139 2.59 -0.82 26.33
CA LEU A 139 1.25 -1.25 26.00
C LEU A 139 1.07 -1.26 24.47
N ILE A 140 0.78 -2.44 23.92
CA ILE A 140 0.47 -2.58 22.48
C ILE A 140 -1.04 -2.67 22.33
N VAL A 141 -1.64 -1.72 21.60
CA VAL A 141 -3.07 -1.71 21.29
C VAL A 141 -3.25 -2.23 19.86
N GLY A 142 -3.71 -3.47 19.76
CA GLY A 142 -3.85 -4.19 18.49
C GLY A 142 -2.76 -5.25 18.29
N VAL A 143 -3.17 -6.52 18.25
CA VAL A 143 -2.29 -7.69 18.10
C VAL A 143 -2.49 -8.30 16.70
N GLY A 144 -2.47 -7.44 15.69
CA GLY A 144 -2.42 -7.83 14.27
C GLY A 144 -0.99 -8.16 13.84
N SER A 145 -0.80 -8.37 12.55
CA SER A 145 0.49 -8.79 11.98
C SER A 145 1.67 -7.82 12.22
N ALA A 146 1.40 -6.56 12.54
CA ALA A 146 2.44 -5.59 12.90
C ALA A 146 2.65 -5.46 14.42
N GLY A 147 1.71 -5.92 15.25
CA GLY A 147 1.76 -5.83 16.72
C GLY A 147 2.21 -7.11 17.43
N GLN A 148 2.49 -8.16 16.67
CA GLN A 148 2.98 -9.45 17.18
C GLN A 148 4.49 -9.48 17.42
#